data_42a5d11140d1e53f325d2b410e5bad0d
#
_entry.id   42a5d11140d1e53f325d2b410e5bad0d
#
_cell.length_a   1.000
_cell.length_b   1.000
_cell.length_c   1.000
_cell.angle_alpha   90.00
_cell.angle_beta   90.00
_cell.angle_gamma   90.00
#
_symmetry.space_group_name_H-M   'P 1'
#
loop_
_entity.id
_entity.type
_entity.pdbx_description
1 polymer ?
#
loop_
_entity_poly.entity_id
_entity_poly.type
_entity_poly.pdbx_seq_one_letter_code
_entity_poly.pdbx_strand_id
1 'polypeptide(L)'
;MLFDTFGKLLEVRIQIGIILAVFCGYWIKKLLFRTETTGQLKSPFAEDSRTPLTPLITDHTKRDETMKRAFTKKLASEKKWDAIVIGSGIGGLSAAALLSKAGMKVLVLEKHYKCGGACHTFRDDGYEFDVGIHYVGNFIRPTLIRTFLEQISDGQIQFAKFDNNVERLVLDAMSPLQREYTIASGPDAFENQLITQFPDEEQGIKEFFRLLKRAYQPQGSMAYFAFKLLPLWFVNVLRFFGLPRRLSDFYALCQVSVKEAIESHVKNKDLQFLLSYSTGGFLVPPSRVSLPMMALLHVHCCEYGSCYPVGGASEMPYRIVPVIERSGGRVLMKAHVSQILTEGGKVVGVRVGNKENSMVDIHAPIVISDAGMHNTLLDLLPERVAKKSPAWPLMKTIKPSYGNISVFIGLRGTPEELGLTAQNIWVHAGSDLEEIMNRVMKSTLQDTLEKPFPALFLSSSAAKDPSWKNRYSDRSTLSVLTFAPYSWFSQWSGLPTKKRGDDYNTXENAIGQHIVDQVTTMFPSLKNAVDYVSVGSPVTIEHFLVTKQGGTYNMEHDLTRFGEEQASLLRPESGIEGLYFTGQDVISCGFAACLSSAFLCASVILKKRYLLSWELFNLHRKLYGLPKGRNALFL
;
A
#
# COMPACT_ATOMS: atom_id res chain seq x y z
N MET A 1 -20.01 -56.67 -8.27
CA MET A 1 -19.21 -56.24 -7.10
C MET A 1 -18.48 -54.92 -7.31
N LEU A 2 -17.64 -54.79 -8.35
CA LEU A 2 -16.94 -53.51 -8.61
C LEU A 2 -17.91 -52.36 -8.96
N PHE A 3 -18.93 -52.64 -9.78
CA PHE A 3 -19.95 -51.64 -10.16
C PHE A 3 -20.82 -51.22 -8.98
N ASP A 4 -21.13 -52.15 -8.04
CA ASP A 4 -21.89 -51.85 -6.83
C ASP A 4 -21.08 -50.94 -5.89
N THR A 5 -19.80 -51.20 -5.77
CA THR A 5 -18.91 -50.40 -4.91
C THR A 5 -18.76 -48.98 -5.47
N PHE A 6 -18.65 -48.86 -6.79
CA PHE A 6 -18.55 -47.56 -7.48
C PHE A 6 -19.84 -46.76 -7.34
N GLY A 7 -21.02 -47.44 -7.46
CA GLY A 7 -22.31 -46.82 -7.26
C GLY A 7 -22.50 -46.27 -5.85
N LYS A 8 -22.13 -47.05 -4.85
CA LYS A 8 -22.17 -46.63 -3.44
C LYS A 8 -21.25 -45.46 -3.15
N LEU A 9 -20.05 -45.48 -3.74
CA LEU A 9 -19.07 -44.38 -3.58
C LEU A 9 -19.62 -43.09 -4.21
N LEU A 10 -20.28 -43.19 -5.33
CA LEU A 10 -20.88 -42.04 -6.02
C LEU A 10 -22.06 -41.49 -5.21
N GLU A 11 -22.89 -42.36 -4.67
CA GLU A 11 -24.02 -41.97 -3.78
C GLU A 11 -23.52 -41.22 -2.54
N VAL A 12 -22.47 -41.75 -1.91
CA VAL A 12 -21.87 -41.11 -0.73
C VAL A 12 -21.31 -39.71 -1.08
N ARG A 13 -20.64 -39.60 -2.23
CA ARG A 13 -20.11 -38.29 -2.70
C ARG A 13 -21.23 -37.30 -2.97
N ILE A 14 -22.34 -37.75 -3.57
CA ILE A 14 -23.53 -36.91 -3.82
C ILE A 14 -24.15 -36.46 -2.50
N GLN A 15 -24.29 -37.37 -1.56
CA GLN A 15 -24.87 -37.05 -0.23
C GLN A 15 -23.99 -36.05 0.52
N ILE A 16 -22.65 -36.24 0.49
CA ILE A 16 -21.71 -35.31 1.10
C ILE A 16 -21.82 -33.94 0.41
N GLY A 17 -21.92 -33.93 -0.93
CA GLY A 17 -22.09 -32.71 -1.70
C GLY A 17 -23.36 -31.95 -1.31
N ILE A 18 -24.47 -32.67 -1.13
CA ILE A 18 -25.73 -32.06 -0.72
C ILE A 18 -25.63 -31.52 0.71
N ILE A 19 -25.03 -32.27 1.62
CA ILE A 19 -24.86 -31.83 3.02
C ILE A 19 -23.98 -30.57 3.04
N LEU A 20 -22.88 -30.57 2.28
CA LEU A 20 -22.01 -29.40 2.19
C LEU A 20 -22.74 -28.19 1.59
N ALA A 21 -23.57 -28.41 0.56
CA ALA A 21 -24.35 -27.35 -0.09
C ALA A 21 -25.38 -26.76 0.88
N VAL A 22 -26.09 -27.60 1.63
CA VAL A 22 -27.07 -27.15 2.65
C VAL A 22 -26.33 -26.42 3.78
N PHE A 23 -25.23 -26.97 4.24
CA PHE A 23 -24.42 -26.37 5.32
C PHE A 23 -23.86 -25.01 4.84
N CYS A 24 -23.32 -24.97 3.64
CA CYS A 24 -22.81 -23.72 3.05
C CYS A 24 -23.96 -22.72 2.84
N GLY A 25 -25.12 -23.17 2.35
CA GLY A 25 -26.31 -22.33 2.18
C GLY A 25 -26.77 -21.74 3.51
N TYR A 26 -26.81 -22.56 4.56
CA TYR A 26 -27.17 -22.11 5.91
C TYR A 26 -26.18 -21.04 6.41
N TRP A 27 -24.87 -21.32 6.27
CA TRP A 27 -23.85 -20.39 6.74
C TRP A 27 -23.78 -19.12 5.88
N ILE A 28 -23.98 -19.26 4.56
CA ILE A 28 -24.07 -18.10 3.64
C ILE A 28 -25.26 -17.23 4.06
N LYS A 29 -26.42 -17.85 4.30
CA LYS A 29 -27.60 -17.13 4.78
C LYS A 29 -27.30 -16.42 6.11
N LYS A 30 -26.67 -17.12 7.06
CA LYS A 30 -26.32 -16.58 8.37
C LYS A 30 -25.31 -15.43 8.26
N LEU A 31 -24.30 -15.55 7.35
CA LEU A 31 -23.28 -14.53 7.15
C LEU A 31 -23.82 -13.31 6.40
N LEU A 32 -24.71 -13.56 5.41
CA LEU A 32 -25.26 -12.48 4.58
C LEU A 32 -26.41 -11.74 5.25
N PHE A 33 -27.22 -12.46 6.05
CA PHE A 33 -28.46 -11.94 6.60
C PHE A 33 -28.48 -11.88 8.12
N ARG A 34 -27.31 -11.99 8.75
CA ARG A 34 -27.21 -11.81 10.21
C ARG A 34 -27.32 -10.32 10.52
N THR A 35 -28.54 -9.85 10.51
CA THR A 35 -28.89 -8.55 11.08
C THR A 35 -28.97 -8.74 12.59
N GLU A 36 -27.84 -8.86 13.27
CA GLU A 36 -27.85 -8.53 14.68
C GLU A 36 -28.02 -7.01 14.72
N THR A 37 -29.19 -6.62 15.05
CA THR A 37 -29.51 -5.25 15.42
C THR A 37 -28.76 -4.93 16.74
N THR A 38 -27.45 -4.74 16.65
CA THR A 38 -26.74 -3.97 17.66
C THR A 38 -27.23 -2.55 17.40
N GLY A 39 -28.30 -2.17 18.07
CA GLY A 39 -29.07 -0.97 17.78
C GLY A 39 -28.23 0.24 17.47
N GLN A 40 -28.59 0.92 16.42
CA GLN A 40 -28.15 2.23 15.97
C GLN A 40 -27.02 2.32 14.95
N LEU A 41 -26.29 1.23 14.60
CA LEU A 41 -25.28 1.31 13.52
C LEU A 41 -25.97 1.33 12.17
N LYS A 42 -25.62 2.31 11.32
CA LYS A 42 -26.20 2.46 9.98
C LYS A 42 -25.18 2.08 8.91
N SER A 43 -25.64 1.91 7.70
CA SER A 43 -24.73 1.68 6.57
C SER A 43 -23.89 2.93 6.31
N PRO A 44 -22.57 2.81 6.21
CA PRO A 44 -21.75 3.97 5.83
C PRO A 44 -22.01 4.43 4.39
N PHE A 45 -22.73 3.63 3.58
CA PHE A 45 -23.07 3.94 2.19
C PHE A 45 -24.57 4.18 1.98
N ALA A 46 -25.32 4.42 3.06
CA ALA A 46 -26.77 4.67 2.97
C ALA A 46 -27.10 5.92 2.14
N GLU A 47 -26.22 6.92 2.21
CA GLU A 47 -26.40 8.19 1.51
C GLU A 47 -25.09 8.60 0.83
N ASP A 48 -25.22 9.31 -0.29
CA ASP A 48 -24.07 9.90 -0.97
C ASP A 48 -23.57 11.08 -0.13
N SER A 49 -22.35 10.99 0.36
CA SER A 49 -21.77 12.04 1.22
C SER A 49 -20.95 13.08 0.43
N ARG A 50 -20.86 12.95 -0.89
CA ARG A 50 -20.11 13.91 -1.69
C ARG A 50 -20.76 15.29 -1.62
N THR A 51 -19.92 16.32 -1.56
CA THR A 51 -20.35 17.73 -1.62
C THR A 51 -19.66 18.38 -2.81
N PRO A 52 -20.17 19.55 -3.27
CA PRO A 52 -19.48 20.25 -4.35
C PRO A 52 -18.04 20.56 -3.97
N LEU A 53 -17.15 20.50 -4.97
CA LEU A 53 -15.73 20.75 -4.75
C LEU A 53 -15.51 22.15 -4.19
N THR A 54 -14.71 22.24 -3.14
CA THR A 54 -14.29 23.51 -2.55
C THR A 54 -12.90 23.88 -3.07
N PRO A 55 -12.56 25.18 -3.05
CA PRO A 55 -11.19 25.57 -3.42
C PRO A 55 -10.16 24.88 -2.54
N LEU A 56 -9.00 24.59 -3.14
CA LEU A 56 -7.89 23.97 -2.42
C LEU A 56 -7.45 24.89 -1.27
N ILE A 57 -7.35 24.35 -0.06
CA ILE A 57 -6.88 25.10 1.10
C ILE A 57 -5.36 25.03 1.10
N THR A 58 -4.71 26.16 0.85
CA THR A 58 -3.25 26.26 0.77
C THR A 58 -2.62 26.83 2.04
N ASP A 59 -3.45 27.35 2.96
CA ASP A 59 -3.00 27.89 4.23
C ASP A 59 -2.53 26.75 5.13
N HIS A 60 -1.23 26.67 5.35
CA HIS A 60 -0.62 25.59 6.14
C HIS A 60 -1.07 25.61 7.61
N THR A 61 -1.37 26.78 8.17
CA THR A 61 -1.86 26.87 9.55
C THR A 61 -3.21 26.17 9.70
N LYS A 62 -4.11 26.43 8.74
CA LYS A 62 -5.43 25.75 8.73
C LYS A 62 -5.29 24.25 8.54
N ARG A 63 -4.40 23.83 7.62
CA ARG A 63 -4.17 22.40 7.37
C ARG A 63 -3.59 21.73 8.61
N ASP A 64 -2.68 22.39 9.31
CA ASP A 64 -2.03 21.83 10.51
C ASP A 64 -3.02 21.64 11.67
N GLU A 65 -4.08 22.43 11.75
CA GLU A 65 -5.14 22.24 12.75
C GLU A 65 -5.77 20.85 12.63
N THR A 66 -5.88 20.35 11.40
CA THR A 66 -6.41 19.01 11.13
C THR A 66 -5.32 17.94 11.20
N MET A 67 -4.15 18.22 10.60
CA MET A 67 -3.11 17.21 10.37
C MET A 67 -2.21 16.99 11.58
N LYS A 68 -2.15 17.93 12.51
CA LYS A 68 -1.18 17.92 13.62
C LYS A 68 -1.81 18.12 15.00
N ARG A 69 -3.08 17.79 15.17
CA ARG A 69 -3.76 17.93 16.47
C ARG A 69 -3.08 17.01 17.49
N ALA A 70 -2.41 17.61 18.48
CA ALA A 70 -1.61 16.85 19.43
C ALA A 70 -2.49 16.12 20.46
N PHE A 71 -2.03 14.95 20.86
CA PHE A 71 -2.64 14.16 21.93
C PHE A 71 -2.59 14.94 23.25
N THR A 72 -3.73 14.94 23.94
CA THR A 72 -3.79 15.32 25.36
C THR A 72 -4.67 14.28 26.07
N LYS A 73 -4.40 14.06 27.35
CA LYS A 73 -5.24 13.16 28.17
C LYS A 73 -6.70 13.62 28.15
N LYS A 74 -6.91 14.92 28.18
CA LYS A 74 -8.27 15.51 28.16
C LYS A 74 -9.01 15.10 26.87
N LEU A 75 -8.40 15.30 25.70
CA LEU A 75 -9.03 14.95 24.42
C LEU A 75 -9.28 13.44 24.30
N ALA A 76 -8.34 12.63 24.76
CA ALA A 76 -8.45 11.16 24.68
C ALA A 76 -9.48 10.61 25.66
N SER A 77 -9.80 11.34 26.73
CA SER A 77 -10.74 10.92 27.78
C SER A 77 -12.10 11.61 27.71
N GLU A 78 -12.31 12.48 26.72
CA GLU A 78 -13.54 13.27 26.61
C GLU A 78 -14.79 12.44 26.31
N LYS A 79 -14.60 11.26 25.78
CA LYS A 79 -15.68 10.37 25.32
C LYS A 79 -15.39 8.93 25.67
N LYS A 80 -16.44 8.12 25.66
CA LYS A 80 -16.33 6.67 25.68
C LYS A 80 -16.20 6.22 24.21
N TRP A 81 -15.08 5.56 23.89
CA TRP A 81 -14.77 5.17 22.52
C TRP A 81 -15.33 3.79 22.18
N ASP A 82 -15.85 3.64 20.97
CA ASP A 82 -16.28 2.33 20.45
C ASP A 82 -15.10 1.56 19.87
N ALA A 83 -14.12 2.27 19.31
CA ALA A 83 -12.92 1.66 18.73
C ALA A 83 -11.74 2.62 18.83
N ILE A 84 -10.56 2.03 18.96
CA ILE A 84 -9.28 2.76 18.91
C ILE A 84 -8.48 2.22 17.73
N VAL A 85 -7.94 3.12 16.90
CA VAL A 85 -7.08 2.76 15.76
C VAL A 85 -5.65 3.18 16.09
N ILE A 86 -4.71 2.22 15.98
CA ILE A 86 -3.28 2.48 16.17
C ILE A 86 -2.69 2.78 14.80
N GLY A 87 -2.29 4.03 14.59
CA GLY A 87 -1.68 4.48 13.34
C GLY A 87 -2.65 5.23 12.44
N SER A 88 -2.15 6.30 11.82
CA SER A 88 -2.93 7.15 10.93
C SER A 88 -2.51 7.03 9.47
N GLY A 89 -1.98 5.89 9.07
CA GLY A 89 -1.80 5.57 7.67
C GLY A 89 -3.16 5.49 6.97
N ILE A 90 -3.16 5.36 5.66
CA ILE A 90 -4.41 5.34 4.89
C ILE A 90 -5.30 4.15 5.32
N GLY A 91 -4.69 3.01 5.67
CA GLY A 91 -5.46 1.88 6.18
C GLY A 91 -6.21 2.21 7.47
N GLY A 92 -5.51 2.85 8.42
CA GLY A 92 -6.11 3.24 9.69
C GLY A 92 -7.17 4.31 9.54
N LEU A 93 -6.84 5.40 8.83
CA LEU A 93 -7.78 6.51 8.63
C LEU A 93 -9.04 6.07 7.87
N SER A 94 -8.88 5.23 6.85
CA SER A 94 -10.01 4.79 6.04
C SER A 94 -10.94 3.86 6.83
N ALA A 95 -10.36 2.95 7.62
CA ALA A 95 -11.16 2.10 8.52
C ALA A 95 -11.91 2.96 9.54
N ALA A 96 -11.22 3.92 10.15
CA ALA A 96 -11.84 4.84 11.12
C ALA A 96 -12.98 5.63 10.48
N ALA A 97 -12.79 6.13 9.25
CA ALA A 97 -13.82 6.90 8.55
C ALA A 97 -15.06 6.06 8.28
N LEU A 98 -14.88 4.80 7.82
CA LEU A 98 -16.03 3.91 7.57
C LEU A 98 -16.81 3.63 8.86
N LEU A 99 -16.10 3.31 9.93
CA LEU A 99 -16.74 3.02 11.21
C LEU A 99 -17.44 4.27 11.78
N SER A 100 -16.82 5.44 11.62
CA SER A 100 -17.40 6.70 12.04
C SER A 100 -18.69 7.02 11.29
N LYS A 101 -18.71 6.78 9.97
CA LYS A 101 -19.92 6.96 9.15
C LYS A 101 -21.02 5.99 9.56
N ALA A 102 -20.66 4.82 10.08
CA ALA A 102 -21.64 3.86 10.60
C ALA A 102 -22.18 4.25 11.98
N GLY A 103 -21.60 5.25 12.63
CA GLY A 103 -22.05 5.77 13.92
C GLY A 103 -21.18 5.43 15.11
N MET A 104 -20.01 4.83 14.87
CA MET A 104 -19.08 4.51 15.97
C MET A 104 -18.22 5.74 16.32
N LYS A 105 -17.87 5.86 17.58
CA LYS A 105 -16.94 6.89 18.07
C LYS A 105 -15.54 6.29 18.05
N VAL A 106 -14.69 6.78 17.14
CA VAL A 106 -13.38 6.18 16.85
C VAL A 106 -12.27 7.16 17.23
N LEU A 107 -11.29 6.66 17.99
CA LEU A 107 -10.10 7.42 18.36
C LEU A 107 -8.92 6.87 17.57
N VAL A 108 -8.30 7.71 16.73
CA VAL A 108 -7.08 7.35 15.99
C VAL A 108 -5.88 7.96 16.71
N LEU A 109 -4.87 7.13 17.01
CA LEU A 109 -3.67 7.54 17.74
C LEU A 109 -2.44 7.35 16.85
N GLU A 110 -1.73 8.45 16.60
CA GLU A 110 -0.55 8.47 15.72
C GLU A 110 0.69 8.87 16.49
N LYS A 111 1.74 8.05 16.39
CA LYS A 111 3.02 8.33 17.04
C LYS A 111 3.71 9.58 16.47
N HIS A 112 3.60 9.77 15.15
CA HIS A 112 4.22 10.88 14.42
C HIS A 112 3.57 12.22 14.79
N TYR A 113 4.24 13.33 14.44
CA TYR A 113 3.69 14.67 14.69
C TYR A 113 2.63 15.08 13.66
N LYS A 114 2.49 14.31 12.58
CA LYS A 114 1.58 14.63 11.46
C LYS A 114 0.91 13.34 10.99
N CYS A 115 -0.38 13.41 10.68
CA CYS A 115 -1.12 12.22 10.25
C CYS A 115 -0.90 11.91 8.76
N GLY A 116 -1.21 10.67 8.39
CA GLY A 116 -1.20 10.23 6.99
C GLY A 116 -0.22 9.10 6.69
N GLY A 117 0.68 8.76 7.62
CA GLY A 117 1.67 7.72 7.36
C GLY A 117 2.50 8.06 6.12
N ALA A 118 2.64 7.10 5.19
CA ALA A 118 3.39 7.31 3.95
C ALA A 118 2.68 8.27 2.97
N CYS A 119 1.46 8.70 3.28
CA CYS A 119 0.68 9.60 2.42
C CYS A 119 0.75 11.06 2.86
N HIS A 120 1.68 11.43 3.77
CA HIS A 120 1.81 12.84 4.09
C HIS A 120 2.95 13.49 3.33
N THR A 121 2.99 14.83 3.37
CA THR A 121 4.07 15.63 2.84
C THR A 121 4.77 16.34 4.00
N PHE A 122 6.05 16.64 3.82
CA PHE A 122 6.76 17.51 4.76
C PHE A 122 7.29 18.72 4.00
N ARG A 123 7.57 19.79 4.74
CA ARG A 123 8.18 21.01 4.20
C ARG A 123 9.45 21.30 4.96
N ASP A 124 10.48 21.63 4.21
CA ASP A 124 11.74 22.08 4.79
C ASP A 124 12.38 23.10 3.84
N ASP A 125 12.92 24.16 4.43
CA ASP A 125 13.57 25.26 3.72
C ASP A 125 12.74 25.79 2.50
N GLY A 126 11.42 25.81 2.66
CA GLY A 126 10.53 26.32 1.61
C GLY A 126 10.15 25.34 0.51
N TYR A 127 10.64 24.11 0.59
CA TYR A 127 10.34 23.04 -0.36
C TYR A 127 9.38 22.02 0.28
N GLU A 128 8.46 21.48 -0.53
CA GLU A 128 7.50 20.47 -0.10
C GLU A 128 7.75 19.16 -0.83
N PHE A 129 7.84 18.08 -0.08
CA PHE A 129 8.14 16.74 -0.59
C PHE A 129 7.12 15.72 -0.12
N ASP A 130 6.80 14.77 -0.99
CA ASP A 130 6.05 13.57 -0.60
C ASP A 130 6.98 12.62 0.16
N VAL A 131 6.47 12.04 1.25
CA VAL A 131 7.23 11.08 2.05
C VAL A 131 7.31 9.71 1.36
N GLY A 132 6.20 9.21 0.83
CA GLY A 132 6.17 7.88 0.26
C GLY A 132 5.25 7.66 -0.94
N ILE A 133 4.28 8.53 -1.17
CA ILE A 133 3.38 8.39 -2.32
C ILE A 133 3.83 9.34 -3.43
N HIS A 134 4.30 8.77 -4.52
CA HIS A 134 4.78 9.53 -5.67
C HIS A 134 3.77 9.54 -6.82
N TYR A 135 2.85 8.59 -6.82
CA TYR A 135 1.72 8.49 -7.76
C TYR A 135 0.75 7.45 -7.22
N VAL A 136 -0.46 7.44 -7.74
CA VAL A 136 -1.44 6.40 -7.48
C VAL A 136 -2.01 5.91 -8.81
N GLY A 137 -2.63 4.74 -8.80
CA GLY A 137 -3.19 4.17 -10.02
C GLY A 137 -4.57 4.72 -10.34
N ASN A 138 -5.42 3.88 -10.80
CA ASN A 138 -6.72 4.16 -11.42
C ASN A 138 -7.74 4.88 -10.50
N PHE A 139 -7.51 6.17 -10.23
CA PHE A 139 -8.46 7.01 -9.48
C PHE A 139 -9.10 8.10 -10.34
N ILE A 140 -8.84 8.11 -11.66
CA ILE A 140 -9.51 9.02 -12.58
C ILE A 140 -10.88 8.46 -12.99
N ARG A 141 -10.94 7.15 -13.24
CA ARG A 141 -12.18 6.49 -13.67
C ARG A 141 -13.09 6.21 -12.46
N PRO A 142 -14.42 6.23 -12.67
CA PRO A 142 -15.35 5.87 -11.58
C PRO A 142 -15.37 4.36 -11.36
N THR A 143 -14.53 3.92 -10.43
CA THR A 143 -14.44 2.52 -9.98
C THR A 143 -15.04 2.41 -8.58
N LEU A 144 -15.25 1.19 -8.11
CA LEU A 144 -15.76 0.97 -6.75
C LEU A 144 -14.82 1.55 -5.70
N ILE A 145 -13.50 1.37 -5.88
CA ILE A 145 -12.53 1.88 -4.91
C ILE A 145 -12.49 3.41 -4.92
N ARG A 146 -12.68 4.04 -6.08
CA ARG A 146 -12.81 5.49 -6.15
C ARG A 146 -14.08 5.97 -5.46
N THR A 147 -15.21 5.29 -5.69
CA THR A 147 -16.47 5.63 -5.00
C THR A 147 -16.30 5.52 -3.48
N PHE A 148 -15.64 4.46 -3.03
CA PHE A 148 -15.31 4.31 -1.61
C PHE A 148 -14.52 5.52 -1.11
N LEU A 149 -13.44 5.89 -1.79
CA LEU A 149 -12.61 7.04 -1.40
C LEU A 149 -13.43 8.35 -1.38
N GLU A 150 -14.30 8.55 -2.38
CA GLU A 150 -15.18 9.72 -2.41
C GLU A 150 -16.07 9.80 -1.17
N GLN A 151 -16.61 8.66 -0.74
CA GLN A 151 -17.52 8.63 0.41
C GLN A 151 -16.82 8.89 1.74
N ILE A 152 -15.53 8.59 1.86
CA ILE A 152 -14.78 8.86 3.11
C ILE A 152 -14.00 10.18 3.06
N SER A 153 -14.16 10.96 1.98
CA SER A 153 -13.48 12.25 1.81
C SER A 153 -14.44 13.34 1.32
N ASP A 154 -15.74 13.08 1.37
CA ASP A 154 -16.80 13.99 0.89
C ASP A 154 -16.63 14.39 -0.58
N GLY A 155 -15.93 13.54 -1.36
CA GLY A 155 -15.67 13.82 -2.78
C GLY A 155 -14.68 14.94 -3.04
N GLN A 156 -13.91 15.34 -2.03
CA GLN A 156 -13.05 16.54 -2.11
C GLN A 156 -11.65 16.27 -2.68
N ILE A 157 -11.27 14.99 -2.89
CA ILE A 157 -9.94 14.66 -3.43
C ILE A 157 -10.02 14.65 -4.96
N GLN A 158 -9.20 15.49 -5.59
CA GLN A 158 -9.07 15.54 -7.04
C GLN A 158 -7.76 14.89 -7.47
N PHE A 159 -7.76 14.27 -8.64
CA PHE A 159 -6.57 13.62 -9.19
C PHE A 159 -6.26 14.17 -10.57
N ALA A 160 -4.99 14.40 -10.84
CA ALA A 160 -4.48 14.82 -12.15
C ALA A 160 -3.90 13.58 -12.85
N LYS A 161 -4.38 13.29 -14.05
CA LYS A 161 -3.92 12.16 -14.85
C LYS A 161 -2.55 12.46 -15.47
N PHE A 162 -1.68 11.47 -15.54
CA PHE A 162 -0.43 11.56 -16.28
C PHE A 162 -0.70 11.44 -17.78
N ASP A 163 0.27 11.88 -18.58
CA ASP A 163 0.24 11.66 -20.03
C ASP A 163 0.31 10.16 -20.36
N ASN A 164 0.12 9.83 -21.62
CA ASN A 164 0.03 8.44 -22.06
C ASN A 164 1.34 7.67 -21.96
N ASN A 165 2.47 8.33 -21.83
CA ASN A 165 3.75 7.67 -21.53
C ASN A 165 4.08 7.94 -20.06
N VAL A 166 3.69 6.99 -19.19
CA VAL A 166 3.73 7.20 -17.73
C VAL A 166 5.12 7.00 -17.13
N GLU A 167 5.97 6.22 -17.79
CA GLU A 167 7.30 5.87 -17.27
C GLU A 167 8.36 6.04 -18.35
N ARG A 168 9.57 6.34 -17.91
CA ARG A 168 10.77 6.41 -18.75
C ARG A 168 11.83 5.50 -18.10
N LEU A 169 12.36 4.57 -18.87
CA LEU A 169 13.37 3.62 -18.40
C LEU A 169 14.71 3.91 -19.07
N VAL A 170 15.78 4.01 -18.27
CA VAL A 170 17.15 4.17 -18.76
C VAL A 170 17.91 2.91 -18.38
N LEU A 171 18.46 2.20 -19.37
CA LEU A 171 19.25 0.99 -19.18
C LEU A 171 20.72 1.28 -19.49
N ASP A 172 21.62 0.62 -18.77
CA ASP A 172 23.07 0.81 -18.90
C ASP A 172 23.44 2.29 -18.82
N ALA A 173 22.83 2.99 -17.86
CA ALA A 173 22.97 4.42 -17.67
C ALA A 173 24.41 4.85 -17.49
N MET A 174 24.79 5.98 -18.11
CA MET A 174 26.10 6.60 -18.02
C MET A 174 27.21 5.73 -18.62
N SER A 175 26.86 4.87 -19.58
CA SER A 175 27.79 4.03 -20.33
C SER A 175 27.58 4.24 -21.83
N PRO A 176 28.53 3.79 -22.68
CA PRO A 176 28.32 3.84 -24.14
C PRO A 176 27.12 3.02 -24.63
N LEU A 177 26.63 2.08 -23.83
CA LEU A 177 25.49 1.23 -24.19
C LEU A 177 24.16 1.81 -23.70
N GLN A 178 24.14 3.00 -23.13
CA GLN A 178 22.93 3.61 -22.58
C GLN A 178 21.84 3.69 -23.65
N ARG A 179 20.64 3.28 -23.26
CA ARG A 179 19.46 3.39 -24.11
C ARG A 179 18.22 3.62 -23.25
N GLU A 180 17.18 4.13 -23.88
CA GLU A 180 15.98 4.56 -23.18
C GLU A 180 14.74 3.97 -23.82
N TYR A 181 13.75 3.70 -22.97
CA TYR A 181 12.42 3.24 -23.39
C TYR A 181 11.37 4.02 -22.63
N THR A 182 10.19 4.16 -23.22
CA THR A 182 9.01 4.69 -22.53
C THR A 182 7.98 3.58 -22.40
N ILE A 183 7.11 3.71 -21.39
CA ILE A 183 6.04 2.74 -21.14
C ILE A 183 4.72 3.45 -21.44
N ALA A 184 4.04 3.00 -22.48
CA ALA A 184 2.73 3.53 -22.86
C ALA A 184 1.66 3.06 -21.89
N SER A 185 0.73 3.94 -21.54
CA SER A 185 -0.43 3.59 -20.74
C SER A 185 -1.70 3.60 -21.61
N GLY A 186 -2.64 2.76 -21.22
CA GLY A 186 -3.90 2.59 -21.92
C GLY A 186 -4.20 1.11 -22.11
N PRO A 187 -5.48 0.74 -22.33
CA PRO A 187 -5.83 -0.65 -22.57
C PRO A 187 -5.05 -1.20 -23.77
N ASP A 188 -4.31 -2.28 -23.57
CA ASP A 188 -3.47 -2.95 -24.55
C ASP A 188 -2.37 -2.06 -25.17
N ALA A 189 -2.20 -0.82 -24.72
CA ALA A 189 -1.22 0.09 -25.32
C ALA A 189 0.22 -0.40 -25.12
N PHE A 190 0.55 -0.89 -23.93
CA PHE A 190 1.89 -1.40 -23.64
C PHE A 190 2.18 -2.66 -24.45
N GLU A 191 1.22 -3.59 -24.52
CA GLU A 191 1.35 -4.82 -25.33
C GLU A 191 1.65 -4.46 -26.80
N ASN A 192 0.85 -3.56 -27.37
CA ASN A 192 1.01 -3.12 -28.76
C ASN A 192 2.34 -2.42 -29.00
N GLN A 193 2.76 -1.58 -28.05
CA GLN A 193 4.06 -0.89 -28.10
C GLN A 193 5.20 -1.90 -28.17
N LEU A 194 5.17 -2.92 -27.32
CA LEU A 194 6.22 -3.93 -27.28
C LEU A 194 6.26 -4.79 -28.55
N ILE A 195 5.10 -5.12 -29.11
CA ILE A 195 5.02 -5.86 -30.39
C ILE A 195 5.68 -5.04 -31.50
N THR A 196 5.42 -3.73 -31.54
CA THR A 196 6.03 -2.83 -32.54
C THR A 196 7.56 -2.76 -32.36
N GLN A 197 8.03 -2.68 -31.12
CA GLN A 197 9.46 -2.55 -30.81
C GLN A 197 10.22 -3.88 -30.98
N PHE A 198 9.55 -5.01 -30.72
CA PHE A 198 10.16 -6.34 -30.75
C PHE A 198 9.31 -7.28 -31.62
N PRO A 199 9.23 -7.02 -32.93
CA PRO A 199 8.33 -7.81 -33.79
C PRO A 199 8.69 -9.30 -33.86
N ASP A 200 9.95 -9.67 -33.67
CA ASP A 200 10.38 -11.08 -33.66
C ASP A 200 9.86 -11.82 -32.42
N GLU A 201 9.41 -11.09 -31.39
CA GLU A 201 8.90 -11.68 -30.15
C GLU A 201 7.37 -11.57 -30.04
N GLU A 202 6.67 -11.20 -31.11
CA GLU A 202 5.22 -10.93 -31.08
C GLU A 202 4.43 -12.06 -30.42
N GLN A 203 4.72 -13.31 -30.78
CA GLN A 203 3.97 -14.46 -30.23
C GLN A 203 4.18 -14.57 -28.71
N GLY A 204 5.43 -14.48 -28.26
CA GLY A 204 5.75 -14.54 -26.84
C GLY A 204 5.13 -13.40 -26.03
N ILE A 205 5.14 -12.19 -26.60
CA ILE A 205 4.52 -11.02 -25.96
C ILE A 205 3.01 -11.27 -25.77
N LYS A 206 2.34 -11.73 -26.83
CA LYS A 206 0.90 -12.01 -26.77
C LYS A 206 0.57 -13.07 -25.72
N GLU A 207 1.39 -14.13 -25.65
CA GLU A 207 1.20 -15.21 -24.67
C GLU A 207 1.43 -14.71 -23.24
N PHE A 208 2.45 -13.89 -23.03
CA PHE A 208 2.72 -13.30 -21.72
C PHE A 208 1.56 -12.41 -21.27
N PHE A 209 1.08 -11.53 -22.15
CA PHE A 209 -0.03 -10.63 -21.79
C PHE A 209 -1.34 -11.41 -21.58
N ARG A 210 -1.55 -12.51 -22.31
CA ARG A 210 -2.70 -13.39 -22.06
C ARG A 210 -2.63 -13.99 -20.64
N LEU A 211 -1.42 -14.43 -20.24
CA LEU A 211 -1.20 -14.98 -18.90
C LEU A 211 -1.41 -13.86 -17.83
N LEU A 212 -0.89 -12.67 -18.09
CA LEU A 212 -1.04 -11.53 -17.19
C LEU A 212 -2.52 -11.17 -17.01
N LYS A 213 -3.27 -11.13 -18.12
CA LYS A 213 -4.72 -10.86 -18.09
C LYS A 213 -5.47 -11.93 -17.31
N ARG A 214 -5.06 -13.20 -17.46
CA ARG A 214 -5.64 -14.30 -16.70
C ARG A 214 -5.35 -14.15 -15.19
N ALA A 215 -4.12 -13.74 -14.84
CA ALA A 215 -3.72 -13.54 -13.44
C ALA A 215 -4.52 -12.45 -12.76
N TYR A 216 -5.07 -11.50 -13.52
CA TYR A 216 -5.84 -10.39 -12.98
C TYR A 216 -7.28 -10.36 -13.53
N GLN A 217 -7.92 -11.48 -13.63
CA GLN A 217 -9.35 -11.48 -13.93
C GLN A 217 -10.14 -11.01 -12.70
N PRO A 218 -11.17 -10.19 -12.90
CA PRO A 218 -11.95 -9.68 -11.76
C PRO A 218 -12.46 -10.77 -10.82
N GLN A 219 -12.91 -11.90 -11.38
CA GLN A 219 -13.42 -13.00 -10.59
C GLN A 219 -12.37 -13.60 -9.66
N GLY A 220 -11.13 -13.73 -10.14
CA GLY A 220 -10.02 -14.25 -9.35
C GLY A 220 -9.63 -13.31 -8.21
N SER A 221 -9.57 -12.01 -8.51
CA SER A 221 -9.25 -11.00 -7.51
C SER A 221 -10.35 -10.90 -6.46
N MET A 222 -11.60 -10.93 -6.89
CA MET A 222 -12.76 -10.93 -5.98
C MET A 222 -12.70 -12.15 -5.05
N ALA A 223 -12.35 -13.33 -5.58
CA ALA A 223 -12.20 -14.53 -4.75
C ALA A 223 -11.09 -14.37 -3.71
N TYR A 224 -9.97 -13.74 -4.10
CA TYR A 224 -8.87 -13.48 -3.18
C TYR A 224 -9.34 -12.63 -1.99
N PHE A 225 -10.07 -11.55 -2.26
CA PHE A 225 -10.61 -10.69 -1.20
C PHE A 225 -11.71 -11.38 -0.41
N ALA A 226 -12.59 -12.12 -1.10
CA ALA A 226 -13.70 -12.82 -0.46
C ALA A 226 -13.22 -13.86 0.54
N PHE A 227 -12.13 -14.57 0.23
CA PHE A 227 -11.57 -15.58 1.16
C PHE A 227 -11.04 -14.94 2.44
N LYS A 228 -10.65 -13.66 2.41
CA LYS A 228 -10.22 -12.95 3.62
C LYS A 228 -11.40 -12.58 4.53
N LEU A 229 -12.62 -12.63 4.01
CA LEU A 229 -13.85 -12.36 4.77
C LEU A 229 -14.54 -13.62 5.27
N LEU A 230 -14.22 -14.79 4.71
CA LEU A 230 -14.76 -16.06 5.20
C LEU A 230 -14.11 -16.42 6.54
N PRO A 231 -14.85 -17.10 7.44
CA PRO A 231 -14.20 -17.64 8.65
C PRO A 231 -13.00 -18.50 8.28
N LEU A 232 -11.92 -18.36 9.02
CA LEU A 232 -10.65 -19.05 8.70
C LEU A 232 -10.82 -20.57 8.66
N TRP A 233 -11.62 -21.15 9.60
CA TRP A 233 -11.85 -22.60 9.60
C TRP A 233 -12.45 -23.07 8.27
N PHE A 234 -13.36 -22.26 7.69
CA PHE A 234 -13.98 -22.61 6.41
C PHE A 234 -12.98 -22.49 5.26
N VAL A 235 -12.14 -21.44 5.27
CA VAL A 235 -11.07 -21.30 4.28
C VAL A 235 -10.14 -22.53 4.34
N ASN A 236 -9.83 -23.01 5.54
CA ASN A 236 -8.98 -24.19 5.71
C ASN A 236 -9.65 -25.45 5.12
N VAL A 237 -10.98 -25.58 5.24
CA VAL A 237 -11.73 -26.67 4.60
C VAL A 237 -11.61 -26.56 3.07
N LEU A 238 -11.80 -25.35 2.53
CA LEU A 238 -11.69 -25.13 1.08
C LEU A 238 -10.27 -25.46 0.58
N ARG A 239 -9.26 -25.06 1.34
CA ARG A 239 -7.86 -25.35 1.02
C ARG A 239 -7.57 -26.84 1.03
N PHE A 240 -8.10 -27.56 2.02
CA PHE A 240 -7.93 -29.01 2.12
C PHE A 240 -8.40 -29.71 0.83
N PHE A 241 -9.48 -29.20 0.22
CA PHE A 241 -10.00 -29.76 -1.03
C PHE A 241 -9.39 -29.13 -2.28
N GLY A 242 -8.42 -28.23 -2.14
CA GLY A 242 -7.74 -27.57 -3.27
C GLY A 242 -8.65 -26.61 -4.04
N LEU A 243 -9.71 -26.13 -3.40
CA LEU A 243 -10.71 -25.29 -4.08
C LEU A 243 -10.23 -23.87 -4.39
N PRO A 244 -9.40 -23.19 -3.54
CA PRO A 244 -8.98 -21.83 -3.89
C PRO A 244 -8.28 -21.76 -5.25
N ARG A 245 -7.39 -22.71 -5.56
CA ARG A 245 -6.69 -22.75 -6.85
C ARG A 245 -7.61 -23.04 -8.02
N ARG A 246 -8.70 -23.76 -7.79
CA ARG A 246 -9.68 -24.10 -8.83
C ARG A 246 -10.67 -22.98 -9.07
N LEU A 247 -10.94 -22.16 -8.05
CA LEU A 247 -11.91 -21.07 -8.12
C LEU A 247 -11.29 -19.74 -8.51
N SER A 248 -9.98 -19.61 -8.39
CA SER A 248 -9.30 -18.33 -8.56
C SER A 248 -7.96 -18.53 -9.26
N ASP A 249 -7.81 -17.91 -10.42
CA ASP A 249 -6.51 -17.86 -11.10
C ASP A 249 -5.48 -17.10 -10.27
N PHE A 250 -5.89 -16.19 -9.40
CA PHE A 250 -4.98 -15.54 -8.48
C PHE A 250 -4.25 -16.61 -7.64
N TYR A 251 -5.01 -17.50 -6.99
CA TYR A 251 -4.41 -18.56 -6.18
C TYR A 251 -3.68 -19.60 -7.02
N ALA A 252 -4.16 -19.90 -8.22
CA ALA A 252 -3.50 -20.86 -9.11
C ALA A 252 -2.11 -20.35 -9.54
N LEU A 253 -1.96 -19.04 -9.71
CA LEU A 253 -0.74 -18.42 -10.23
C LEU A 253 0.11 -17.72 -9.16
N CYS A 254 -0.32 -17.70 -7.90
CA CYS A 254 0.34 -16.89 -6.87
C CYS A 254 1.80 -17.31 -6.59
N GLN A 255 2.17 -18.54 -6.90
CA GLN A 255 3.54 -19.03 -6.71
C GLN A 255 4.36 -19.03 -8.00
N VAL A 256 3.80 -18.54 -9.10
CA VAL A 256 4.55 -18.32 -10.35
C VAL A 256 5.25 -16.96 -10.21
N SER A 257 6.59 -16.94 -10.34
CA SER A 257 7.33 -15.69 -10.26
C SER A 257 7.23 -14.91 -11.57
N VAL A 258 7.39 -13.60 -11.47
CA VAL A 258 7.42 -12.74 -12.66
C VAL A 258 8.55 -13.15 -13.60
N LYS A 259 9.74 -13.46 -13.05
CA LYS A 259 10.89 -13.89 -13.85
C LYS A 259 10.57 -15.18 -14.63
N GLU A 260 10.00 -16.18 -13.95
CA GLU A 260 9.62 -17.45 -14.56
C GLU A 260 8.62 -17.23 -15.71
N ALA A 261 7.60 -16.43 -15.47
CA ALA A 261 6.58 -16.13 -16.48
C ALA A 261 7.17 -15.42 -17.70
N ILE A 262 8.05 -14.44 -17.47
CA ILE A 262 8.68 -13.70 -18.56
C ILE A 262 9.61 -14.61 -19.39
N GLU A 263 10.52 -15.32 -18.73
CA GLU A 263 11.53 -16.14 -19.42
C GLU A 263 10.90 -17.32 -20.17
N SER A 264 9.73 -17.78 -19.75
CA SER A 264 8.99 -18.84 -20.43
C SER A 264 8.39 -18.39 -21.77
N HIS A 265 8.30 -17.09 -22.02
CA HIS A 265 7.59 -16.56 -23.19
C HIS A 265 8.44 -15.68 -24.09
N VAL A 266 9.43 -14.96 -23.55
CA VAL A 266 10.25 -14.03 -24.33
C VAL A 266 11.74 -14.23 -24.06
N LYS A 267 12.57 -13.96 -25.07
CA LYS A 267 14.02 -14.22 -25.01
C LYS A 267 14.87 -12.95 -25.03
N ASN A 268 14.41 -11.89 -25.69
CA ASN A 268 15.15 -10.63 -25.79
C ASN A 268 15.35 -10.03 -24.41
N LYS A 269 16.59 -9.69 -24.04
CA LYS A 269 16.94 -9.23 -22.69
C LYS A 269 16.34 -7.86 -22.36
N ASP A 270 16.32 -6.94 -23.30
CA ASP A 270 15.68 -5.64 -23.07
C ASP A 270 14.18 -5.80 -22.87
N LEU A 271 13.54 -6.65 -23.69
CA LEU A 271 12.11 -6.94 -23.51
C LEU A 271 11.83 -7.56 -22.14
N GLN A 272 12.67 -8.50 -21.69
CA GLN A 272 12.54 -9.08 -20.35
C GLN A 272 12.62 -7.99 -19.27
N PHE A 273 13.54 -7.03 -19.43
CA PHE A 273 13.66 -5.91 -18.50
C PHE A 273 12.39 -5.05 -18.49
N LEU A 274 11.88 -4.70 -19.70
CA LEU A 274 10.68 -3.86 -19.82
C LEU A 274 9.45 -4.53 -19.20
N LEU A 275 9.35 -5.85 -19.26
CA LEU A 275 8.24 -6.59 -18.66
C LEU A 275 8.37 -6.71 -17.13
N SER A 276 9.58 -6.60 -16.59
CA SER A 276 9.85 -6.80 -15.15
C SER A 276 10.16 -5.53 -14.36
N TYR A 277 10.39 -4.39 -15.01
CA TYR A 277 10.92 -3.19 -14.32
C TYR A 277 10.12 -2.80 -13.07
N SER A 278 8.80 -2.94 -13.15
CA SER A 278 7.92 -2.50 -12.07
C SER A 278 8.06 -3.35 -10.79
N THR A 279 8.66 -4.55 -10.90
CA THR A 279 8.91 -5.37 -9.70
C THR A 279 9.88 -4.69 -8.74
N GLY A 280 10.74 -3.79 -9.24
CA GLY A 280 11.60 -2.97 -8.40
C GLY A 280 10.82 -2.16 -7.36
N GLY A 281 9.59 -1.80 -7.69
CA GLY A 281 8.70 -1.10 -6.77
C GLY A 281 8.29 -1.91 -5.55
N PHE A 282 8.39 -3.24 -5.61
CA PHE A 282 8.13 -4.11 -4.45
C PHE A 282 9.38 -4.34 -3.61
N LEU A 283 10.53 -3.84 -4.04
CA LEU A 283 11.84 -3.99 -3.36
C LEU A 283 12.28 -5.45 -3.24
N VAL A 284 11.83 -6.30 -4.16
CA VAL A 284 12.30 -7.68 -4.28
C VAL A 284 12.57 -7.99 -5.76
N PRO A 285 13.55 -8.85 -6.05
CA PRO A 285 13.90 -9.14 -7.44
C PRO A 285 12.79 -9.93 -8.17
N PRO A 286 12.75 -9.87 -9.50
CA PRO A 286 11.68 -10.51 -10.29
C PRO A 286 11.46 -11.99 -10.01
N SER A 287 12.48 -12.74 -9.62
CA SER A 287 12.37 -14.16 -9.28
C SER A 287 11.56 -14.41 -8.01
N ARG A 288 11.31 -13.36 -7.22
CA ARG A 288 10.62 -13.48 -5.94
C ARG A 288 9.30 -12.70 -5.90
N VAL A 289 8.88 -12.09 -7.02
CA VAL A 289 7.60 -11.38 -7.09
C VAL A 289 6.54 -12.29 -7.71
N SER A 290 5.39 -12.38 -7.05
CA SER A 290 4.25 -13.16 -7.51
C SER A 290 3.63 -12.53 -8.77
N LEU A 291 3.38 -13.33 -9.79
CA LEU A 291 2.82 -12.86 -11.06
C LEU A 291 1.48 -12.11 -10.89
N PRO A 292 0.51 -12.60 -10.10
CA PRO A 292 -0.72 -11.84 -9.90
C PRO A 292 -0.51 -10.46 -9.25
N MET A 293 0.51 -10.31 -8.41
CA MET A 293 0.80 -9.00 -7.81
C MET A 293 1.32 -8.00 -8.84
N MET A 294 2.17 -8.47 -9.75
CA MET A 294 2.61 -7.63 -10.87
C MET A 294 1.44 -7.32 -11.80
N ALA A 295 0.57 -8.31 -12.05
CA ALA A 295 -0.62 -8.10 -12.89
C ALA A 295 -1.54 -7.03 -12.30
N LEU A 296 -1.73 -7.05 -10.98
CA LEU A 296 -2.51 -6.06 -10.25
C LEU A 296 -1.92 -4.65 -10.47
N LEU A 297 -0.61 -4.53 -10.29
CA LEU A 297 0.09 -3.25 -10.46
C LEU A 297 -0.02 -2.77 -11.91
N HIS A 298 0.18 -3.66 -12.88
CA HIS A 298 0.09 -3.33 -14.30
C HIS A 298 -1.30 -2.78 -14.67
N VAL A 299 -2.36 -3.48 -14.27
CA VAL A 299 -3.72 -3.05 -14.59
C VAL A 299 -4.02 -1.70 -13.91
N HIS A 300 -3.62 -1.56 -12.65
CA HIS A 300 -3.96 -0.38 -11.86
C HIS A 300 -3.20 0.87 -12.33
N CYS A 301 -1.92 0.75 -12.64
CA CYS A 301 -1.05 1.91 -12.94
C CYS A 301 -0.76 2.11 -14.42
N CYS A 302 -0.73 1.04 -15.21
CA CYS A 302 -0.36 1.12 -16.62
C CYS A 302 -1.58 1.06 -17.54
N GLU A 303 -2.42 0.04 -17.40
CA GLU A 303 -3.56 -0.16 -18.31
C GLU A 303 -4.56 1.01 -18.24
N TYR A 304 -4.81 1.52 -17.06
CA TYR A 304 -5.76 2.63 -16.86
C TYR A 304 -5.09 3.96 -16.53
N GLY A 305 -3.78 3.95 -16.40
CA GLY A 305 -2.98 5.14 -16.21
C GLY A 305 -2.83 5.55 -14.75
N SER A 306 -1.70 6.19 -14.47
CA SER A 306 -1.38 6.72 -13.15
C SER A 306 -1.86 8.15 -13.01
N CYS A 307 -2.03 8.59 -11.75
CA CYS A 307 -2.46 9.94 -11.44
C CYS A 307 -1.83 10.42 -10.12
N TYR A 308 -2.02 11.69 -9.83
CA TYR A 308 -1.44 12.32 -8.64
C TYR A 308 -2.51 13.20 -7.96
N PRO A 309 -2.59 13.17 -6.63
CA PRO A 309 -3.59 14.00 -5.93
C PRO A 309 -3.24 15.48 -6.04
N VAL A 310 -4.22 16.26 -6.52
CA VAL A 310 -4.07 17.72 -6.68
C VAL A 310 -3.91 18.35 -5.29
N GLY A 311 -2.83 19.09 -5.08
CA GLY A 311 -2.49 19.68 -3.79
C GLY A 311 -1.49 18.87 -2.97
N GLY A 312 -1.02 17.73 -3.52
CA GLY A 312 -0.02 16.88 -2.88
C GLY A 312 -0.62 15.69 -2.17
N ALA A 313 0.24 14.74 -1.79
CA ALA A 313 -0.20 13.49 -1.15
C ALA A 313 -0.96 13.73 0.16
N SER A 314 -0.59 14.76 0.92
CA SER A 314 -1.27 15.10 2.18
C SER A 314 -2.74 15.48 2.01
N GLU A 315 -3.16 15.79 0.78
CA GLU A 315 -4.57 16.11 0.52
C GLU A 315 -5.47 14.91 0.87
N MET A 316 -4.96 13.69 0.67
CA MET A 316 -5.73 12.48 0.95
C MET A 316 -6.07 12.33 2.45
N PRO A 317 -5.10 12.26 3.37
CA PRO A 317 -5.46 12.23 4.79
C PRO A 317 -6.17 13.51 5.27
N TYR A 318 -5.82 14.67 4.72
CA TYR A 318 -6.44 15.94 5.10
C TYR A 318 -7.96 15.91 4.88
N ARG A 319 -8.42 15.25 3.82
CA ARG A 319 -9.84 15.19 3.48
C ARG A 319 -10.58 14.03 4.19
N ILE A 320 -9.83 13.04 4.70
CA ILE A 320 -10.45 11.92 5.42
C ILE A 320 -10.68 12.26 6.91
N VAL A 321 -9.73 12.95 7.56
CA VAL A 321 -9.82 13.27 8.99
C VAL A 321 -11.13 13.97 9.36
N PRO A 322 -11.61 14.98 8.60
CA PRO A 322 -12.86 15.64 8.97
C PRO A 322 -14.07 14.71 9.02
N VAL A 323 -14.10 13.65 8.20
CA VAL A 323 -15.22 12.68 8.22
C VAL A 323 -15.24 11.94 9.56
N ILE A 324 -14.08 11.59 10.08
CA ILE A 324 -13.94 10.93 11.38
C ILE A 324 -14.38 11.87 12.51
N GLU A 325 -13.89 13.12 12.49
CA GLU A 325 -14.15 14.09 13.56
C GLU A 325 -15.60 14.56 13.58
N ARG A 326 -16.20 14.75 12.42
CA ARG A 326 -17.60 15.17 12.30
C ARG A 326 -18.57 14.16 12.95
N SER A 327 -18.19 12.89 12.93
CA SER A 327 -19.01 11.82 13.50
C SER A 327 -18.71 11.57 14.99
N GLY A 328 -17.92 12.44 15.61
CA GLY A 328 -17.60 12.37 17.04
C GLY A 328 -16.29 11.68 17.35
N GLY A 329 -15.49 11.32 16.33
CA GLY A 329 -14.17 10.75 16.52
C GLY A 329 -13.08 11.80 16.74
N ARG A 330 -11.86 11.30 16.92
CA ARG A 330 -10.66 12.15 17.06
C ARG A 330 -9.47 11.48 16.39
N VAL A 331 -8.59 12.32 15.83
CA VAL A 331 -7.31 11.87 15.26
C VAL A 331 -6.23 12.68 15.97
N LEU A 332 -5.43 12.01 16.83
CA LEU A 332 -4.48 12.68 17.71
C LEU A 332 -3.05 12.24 17.41
N MET A 333 -2.16 13.23 17.26
CA MET A 333 -0.74 13.06 16.95
C MET A 333 0.09 13.04 18.22
N LYS A 334 1.36 12.59 18.10
CA LYS A 334 2.29 12.46 19.23
C LYS A 334 1.71 11.57 20.32
N ALA A 335 1.02 10.51 19.89
CA ALA A 335 0.33 9.56 20.77
C ALA A 335 0.95 8.18 20.54
N HIS A 336 2.08 7.92 21.17
CA HIS A 336 2.77 6.65 21.01
C HIS A 336 2.06 5.55 21.81
N VAL A 337 1.37 4.65 21.12
CA VAL A 337 0.81 3.45 21.73
C VAL A 337 1.95 2.51 22.05
N SER A 338 2.18 2.26 23.35
CA SER A 338 3.27 1.42 23.82
C SER A 338 2.81 -0.02 24.13
N GLN A 339 1.52 -0.23 24.29
CA GLN A 339 0.97 -1.53 24.66
C GLN A 339 -0.51 -1.61 24.28
N ILE A 340 -0.93 -2.79 23.86
CA ILE A 340 -2.35 -3.14 23.72
C ILE A 340 -2.75 -3.83 25.02
N LEU A 341 -3.78 -3.29 25.68
CA LEU A 341 -4.23 -3.78 26.99
C LEU A 341 -5.17 -4.98 26.82
N THR A 342 -4.95 -6.02 27.61
CA THR A 342 -5.74 -7.26 27.56
C THR A 342 -6.23 -7.67 28.94
N GLU A 343 -7.43 -8.26 28.99
CA GLU A 343 -7.99 -8.89 30.17
C GLU A 343 -8.62 -10.22 29.78
N GLY A 344 -8.18 -11.31 30.38
CA GLY A 344 -8.68 -12.64 30.04
C GLY A 344 -8.40 -13.05 28.61
N GLY A 345 -7.33 -12.54 28.01
CA GLY A 345 -6.97 -12.81 26.62
C GLY A 345 -7.76 -12.01 25.59
N LYS A 346 -8.58 -11.09 26.03
CA LYS A 346 -9.39 -10.21 25.20
C LYS A 346 -8.80 -8.79 25.24
N VAL A 347 -8.79 -8.10 24.10
CA VAL A 347 -8.30 -6.73 24.00
C VAL A 347 -9.34 -5.78 24.63
N VAL A 348 -8.88 -4.84 25.48
CA VAL A 348 -9.75 -3.90 26.18
C VAL A 348 -9.34 -2.44 25.98
N GLY A 349 -8.26 -2.16 25.28
CA GLY A 349 -7.80 -0.79 25.04
C GLY A 349 -6.33 -0.74 24.74
N VAL A 350 -5.75 0.47 24.89
CA VAL A 350 -4.34 0.71 24.63
C VAL A 350 -3.72 1.58 25.73
N ARG A 351 -2.40 1.50 25.84
CA ARG A 351 -1.61 2.41 26.68
C ARG A 351 -0.83 3.36 25.80
N VAL A 352 -0.95 4.65 26.07
CA VAL A 352 -0.21 5.70 25.37
C VAL A 352 0.88 6.23 26.30
N GLY A 353 2.10 6.38 25.78
CA GLY A 353 3.25 6.85 26.56
C GLY A 353 4.12 5.70 27.05
N ASN A 354 5.22 6.03 27.71
CA ASN A 354 6.16 5.06 28.26
C ASN A 354 6.61 5.49 29.67
N LYS A 355 7.55 4.74 30.24
CA LYS A 355 8.00 4.99 31.62
C LYS A 355 8.64 6.37 31.82
N GLU A 356 9.16 6.96 30.75
CA GLU A 356 9.79 8.29 30.81
C GLU A 356 8.78 9.42 30.68
N ASN A 357 7.61 9.12 30.08
CA ASN A 357 6.51 10.06 29.90
C ASN A 357 5.28 9.51 30.63
N SER A 358 4.38 10.38 31.00
CA SER A 358 3.15 9.94 31.67
C SER A 358 2.39 8.95 30.79
N MET A 359 2.04 7.80 31.37
CA MET A 359 1.27 6.76 30.70
C MET A 359 -0.22 6.99 30.91
N VAL A 360 -1.00 6.84 29.84
CA VAL A 360 -2.46 6.98 29.85
C VAL A 360 -3.07 5.73 29.27
N ASP A 361 -3.94 5.06 30.02
CA ASP A 361 -4.70 3.92 29.53
C ASP A 361 -6.04 4.41 29.00
N ILE A 362 -6.36 4.00 27.78
CA ILE A 362 -7.61 4.35 27.07
C ILE A 362 -8.31 3.06 26.71
N HIS A 363 -9.57 2.95 27.11
CA HIS A 363 -10.34 1.71 26.93
C HIS A 363 -11.33 1.81 25.78
N ALA A 364 -11.46 0.71 25.04
CA ALA A 364 -12.45 0.51 24.00
C ALA A 364 -12.57 -1.00 23.74
N PRO A 365 -13.76 -1.50 23.36
CA PRO A 365 -13.92 -2.93 23.10
C PRO A 365 -13.25 -3.39 21.81
N ILE A 366 -12.92 -2.47 20.91
CA ILE A 366 -12.31 -2.79 19.59
C ILE A 366 -11.03 -1.98 19.45
N VAL A 367 -9.94 -2.67 19.10
CA VAL A 367 -8.66 -2.05 18.72
C VAL A 367 -8.32 -2.52 17.31
N ILE A 368 -8.00 -1.56 16.44
CA ILE A 368 -7.60 -1.81 15.05
C ILE A 368 -6.16 -1.37 14.92
N SER A 369 -5.29 -2.26 14.46
CA SER A 369 -3.88 -1.92 14.28
C SER A 369 -3.54 -1.68 12.82
N ASP A 370 -3.07 -0.47 12.52
CA ASP A 370 -2.42 -0.09 11.26
C ASP A 370 -0.90 0.05 11.47
N ALA A 371 -0.40 -0.50 12.58
CA ALA A 371 1.02 -0.39 12.94
C ALA A 371 1.88 -1.53 12.36
N GLY A 372 1.28 -2.42 11.59
CA GLY A 372 1.95 -3.61 11.05
C GLY A 372 1.82 -4.80 11.99
N MET A 373 1.73 -5.99 11.41
CA MET A 373 1.53 -7.21 12.20
C MET A 373 2.75 -7.57 13.03
N HIS A 374 3.96 -7.36 12.52
CA HIS A 374 5.18 -7.59 13.31
C HIS A 374 5.16 -6.74 14.59
N ASN A 375 4.92 -5.44 14.47
CA ASN A 375 4.88 -4.56 15.64
C ASN A 375 3.76 -4.95 16.59
N THR A 376 2.59 -5.25 16.05
CA THR A 376 1.40 -5.56 16.86
C THR A 376 1.61 -6.85 17.66
N LEU A 377 2.01 -7.92 16.98
CA LEU A 377 2.10 -9.24 17.61
C LEU A 377 3.39 -9.42 18.42
N LEU A 378 4.51 -8.82 17.99
CA LEU A 378 5.79 -9.00 18.67
C LEU A 378 6.03 -7.98 19.79
N ASP A 379 5.55 -6.73 19.63
CA ASP A 379 5.92 -5.65 20.54
C ASP A 379 4.76 -5.11 21.39
N LEU A 380 3.53 -5.04 20.85
CA LEU A 380 2.43 -4.36 21.53
C LEU A 380 1.58 -5.29 22.41
N LEU A 381 1.68 -6.58 22.23
CA LEU A 381 0.89 -7.57 22.96
C LEU A 381 1.79 -8.43 23.87
N PRO A 382 1.25 -8.92 25.01
CA PRO A 382 1.94 -10.00 25.73
C PRO A 382 2.07 -11.23 24.82
N GLU A 383 3.23 -11.87 24.83
CA GLU A 383 3.49 -13.01 23.94
C GLU A 383 2.43 -14.12 24.07
N ARG A 384 1.98 -14.40 25.30
CA ARG A 384 0.97 -15.43 25.54
C ARG A 384 -0.36 -15.14 24.84
N VAL A 385 -0.68 -13.85 24.64
CA VAL A 385 -1.88 -13.43 23.92
C VAL A 385 -1.60 -13.44 22.41
N ALA A 386 -0.46 -12.89 21.99
CA ALA A 386 -0.07 -12.82 20.57
C ALA A 386 -0.03 -14.19 19.91
N LYS A 387 0.42 -15.23 20.66
CA LYS A 387 0.50 -16.61 20.16
C LYS A 387 -0.87 -17.21 19.78
N LYS A 388 -1.95 -16.63 20.24
CA LYS A 388 -3.30 -17.07 19.86
C LYS A 388 -3.65 -16.69 18.42
N SER A 389 -2.96 -15.72 17.85
CA SER A 389 -3.21 -15.30 16.47
C SER A 389 -2.70 -16.36 15.47
N PRO A 390 -3.54 -16.77 14.50
CA PRO A 390 -3.07 -17.65 13.43
C PRO A 390 -1.92 -17.03 12.61
N ALA A 391 -1.77 -15.71 12.60
CA ALA A 391 -0.68 -15.04 11.92
C ALA A 391 0.64 -15.08 12.72
N TRP A 392 0.62 -15.48 13.98
CA TRP A 392 1.83 -15.48 14.82
C TRP A 392 3.02 -16.24 14.20
N PRO A 393 2.83 -17.47 13.66
CA PRO A 393 3.96 -18.18 13.05
C PRO A 393 4.58 -17.44 11.87
N LEU A 394 3.80 -16.62 11.17
CA LEU A 394 4.28 -15.87 10.00
C LEU A 394 5.26 -14.76 10.40
N MET A 395 5.24 -14.32 11.67
CA MET A 395 6.13 -13.26 12.14
C MET A 395 7.61 -13.68 12.08
N LYS A 396 7.88 -14.99 12.01
CA LYS A 396 9.23 -15.53 11.87
C LYS A 396 9.58 -15.92 10.45
N THR A 397 8.58 -16.22 9.61
CA THR A 397 8.80 -16.72 8.25
C THR A 397 8.71 -15.62 7.19
N ILE A 398 7.88 -14.58 7.41
CA ILE A 398 7.82 -13.44 6.50
C ILE A 398 8.70 -12.33 7.10
N LYS A 399 9.78 -12.01 6.40
CA LYS A 399 10.77 -11.03 6.86
C LYS A 399 10.24 -9.60 6.73
N PRO A 400 10.80 -8.65 7.48
CA PRO A 400 10.58 -7.23 7.17
C PRO A 400 11.04 -6.94 5.74
N SER A 401 10.35 -6.01 5.07
CA SER A 401 10.74 -5.62 3.71
C SER A 401 12.07 -4.85 3.74
N TYR A 402 12.72 -4.78 2.59
CA TYR A 402 13.87 -3.89 2.44
C TYR A 402 13.45 -2.44 2.60
N GLY A 403 14.37 -1.60 3.06
CA GLY A 403 14.18 -0.17 3.11
C GLY A 403 14.68 0.49 1.83
N ASN A 404 14.58 1.80 1.81
CA ASN A 404 15.09 2.62 0.72
C ASN A 404 15.80 3.85 1.27
N ILE A 405 16.69 4.41 0.46
CA ILE A 405 17.18 5.76 0.63
C ILE A 405 16.32 6.67 -0.25
N SER A 406 15.89 7.79 0.31
CA SER A 406 15.20 8.84 -0.43
C SER A 406 16.05 10.11 -0.36
N VAL A 407 16.41 10.66 -1.51
CA VAL A 407 17.12 11.94 -1.59
C VAL A 407 16.11 12.97 -2.10
N PHE A 408 15.86 13.98 -1.29
CA PHE A 408 14.90 15.05 -1.57
C PHE A 408 15.68 16.27 -2.06
N ILE A 409 15.47 16.65 -3.31
CA ILE A 409 16.22 17.72 -3.97
C ILE A 409 15.29 18.90 -4.25
N GLY A 410 15.57 20.04 -3.61
CA GLY A 410 14.89 21.29 -3.89
C GLY A 410 15.63 22.04 -5.00
N LEU A 411 14.90 22.53 -5.98
CA LEU A 411 15.44 23.12 -7.19
C LEU A 411 14.87 24.52 -7.39
N ARG A 412 15.72 25.49 -7.75
CA ARG A 412 15.28 26.82 -8.16
C ARG A 412 14.85 26.77 -9.62
N GLY A 413 13.65 27.28 -9.90
CA GLY A 413 13.09 27.29 -11.25
C GLY A 413 11.82 26.47 -11.33
N THR A 414 11.01 26.75 -12.35
CA THR A 414 9.76 26.03 -12.58
C THR A 414 10.06 24.66 -13.19
N PRO A 415 9.13 23.70 -13.09
CA PRO A 415 9.32 22.41 -13.77
C PRO A 415 9.60 22.56 -15.27
N GLU A 416 8.92 23.48 -15.93
CA GLU A 416 9.09 23.74 -17.37
C GLU A 416 10.50 24.23 -17.68
N GLU A 417 11.01 25.18 -16.90
CA GLU A 417 12.37 25.71 -17.08
C GLU A 417 13.44 24.63 -16.90
N LEU A 418 13.16 23.66 -16.01
CA LEU A 418 14.12 22.61 -15.63
C LEU A 418 13.95 21.34 -16.46
N GLY A 419 12.93 21.27 -17.32
CA GLY A 419 12.67 20.07 -18.12
C GLY A 419 12.08 18.92 -17.32
N LEU A 420 11.48 19.19 -16.16
CA LEU A 420 10.84 18.17 -15.34
C LEU A 420 9.45 17.88 -15.91
N THR A 421 9.10 16.59 -15.94
CA THR A 421 7.79 16.14 -16.43
C THR A 421 7.08 15.29 -15.39
N ALA A 422 5.82 14.99 -15.61
CA ALA A 422 5.04 14.12 -14.73
C ALA A 422 5.49 12.66 -14.82
N GLN A 423 6.26 12.32 -15.86
CA GLN A 423 6.76 10.97 -16.10
C GLN A 423 7.74 10.56 -15.00
N ASN A 424 7.55 9.37 -14.41
CA ASN A 424 8.56 8.80 -13.50
C ASN A 424 9.74 8.29 -14.33
N ILE A 425 10.93 8.35 -13.78
CA ILE A 425 12.14 7.90 -14.48
C ILE A 425 12.82 6.80 -13.65
N TRP A 426 13.04 5.66 -14.29
CA TRP A 426 13.73 4.52 -13.69
C TRP A 426 15.10 4.42 -14.35
N VAL A 427 16.16 4.65 -13.59
CA VAL A 427 17.54 4.65 -14.08
C VAL A 427 18.25 3.41 -13.56
N HIS A 428 18.87 2.66 -14.46
CA HIS A 428 19.57 1.43 -14.12
C HIS A 428 20.98 1.45 -14.71
N ALA A 429 21.98 1.11 -13.88
CA ALA A 429 23.39 1.06 -14.30
C ALA A 429 23.72 -0.26 -15.02
N GLY A 430 22.72 -1.07 -15.34
CA GLY A 430 22.84 -2.31 -16.09
C GLY A 430 21.57 -2.57 -16.86
N SER A 431 21.42 -3.80 -17.34
CA SER A 431 20.26 -4.23 -18.13
C SER A 431 19.68 -5.57 -17.66
N ASP A 432 20.00 -6.00 -16.44
CA ASP A 432 19.45 -7.18 -15.79
C ASP A 432 19.00 -6.79 -14.38
N LEU A 433 17.69 -6.63 -14.19
CA LEU A 433 17.12 -6.15 -12.93
C LEU A 433 17.40 -7.12 -11.77
N GLU A 434 17.35 -8.42 -12.03
CA GLU A 434 17.64 -9.44 -11.02
C GLU A 434 19.07 -9.27 -10.48
N GLU A 435 20.04 -9.15 -11.39
CA GLU A 435 21.44 -8.97 -11.05
C GLU A 435 21.65 -7.66 -10.30
N ILE A 436 21.04 -6.58 -10.78
CA ILE A 436 21.16 -5.24 -10.15
C ILE A 436 20.68 -5.30 -8.70
N MET A 437 19.50 -5.84 -8.46
CA MET A 437 18.92 -5.88 -7.12
C MET A 437 19.72 -6.79 -6.18
N ASN A 438 20.13 -7.96 -6.66
CA ASN A 438 20.92 -8.89 -5.85
C ASN A 438 22.30 -8.28 -5.49
N ARG A 439 22.89 -7.54 -6.42
CA ARG A 439 24.17 -6.86 -6.17
C ARG A 439 24.03 -5.82 -5.04
N VAL A 440 23.01 -4.97 -5.11
CA VAL A 440 22.77 -3.95 -4.07
C VAL A 440 22.58 -4.62 -2.70
N MET A 441 21.76 -5.66 -2.66
CA MET A 441 21.42 -6.33 -1.39
C MET A 441 22.62 -6.98 -0.73
N LYS A 442 23.67 -7.30 -1.49
CA LYS A 442 24.91 -7.94 -0.99
C LYS A 442 26.07 -6.97 -0.79
N SER A 443 25.96 -5.75 -1.32
CA SER A 443 27.06 -4.78 -1.28
C SER A 443 27.14 -4.05 0.06
N THR A 444 28.34 -3.52 0.34
CA THR A 444 28.52 -2.55 1.42
C THR A 444 28.17 -1.16 0.89
N LEU A 445 27.93 -0.23 1.79
CA LEU A 445 27.73 1.16 1.41
C LEU A 445 28.97 1.72 0.73
N GLN A 446 30.16 1.37 1.24
CA GLN A 446 31.42 1.84 0.67
C GLN A 446 31.57 1.39 -0.80
N ASP A 447 31.33 0.10 -1.07
CA ASP A 447 31.38 -0.43 -2.45
C ASP A 447 30.40 0.31 -3.37
N THR A 448 29.24 0.67 -2.82
CA THR A 448 28.18 1.35 -3.59
C THR A 448 28.57 2.79 -3.91
N LEU A 449 29.23 3.48 -2.98
CA LEU A 449 29.66 4.87 -3.18
C LEU A 449 30.85 5.01 -4.16
N GLU A 450 31.54 3.92 -4.48
CA GLU A 450 32.65 3.94 -5.44
C GLU A 450 32.17 3.98 -6.90
N LYS A 451 30.87 3.71 -7.15
CA LYS A 451 30.28 3.60 -8.49
C LYS A 451 28.93 4.33 -8.50
N PRO A 452 28.40 4.65 -9.66
CA PRO A 452 27.01 5.15 -9.71
C PRO A 452 26.04 4.17 -9.04
N PHE A 453 25.06 4.69 -8.33
CA PHE A 453 24.02 3.85 -7.76
C PHE A 453 23.37 3.04 -8.88
N PRO A 454 23.25 1.72 -8.70
CA PRO A 454 22.84 0.84 -9.80
C PRO A 454 21.38 0.92 -10.16
N ALA A 455 20.52 1.50 -9.31
CA ALA A 455 19.11 1.69 -9.63
C ALA A 455 18.60 2.94 -8.91
N LEU A 456 17.97 3.85 -9.65
CA LEU A 456 17.35 5.06 -9.11
C LEU A 456 15.93 5.19 -9.68
N PHE A 457 15.00 5.62 -8.84
CA PHE A 457 13.65 6.03 -9.25
C PHE A 457 13.53 7.52 -8.99
N LEU A 458 13.19 8.30 -10.02
CA LEU A 458 13.07 9.75 -9.95
C LEU A 458 11.61 10.17 -10.15
N SER A 459 11.14 11.08 -9.30
CA SER A 459 9.77 11.55 -9.34
C SER A 459 9.69 13.02 -8.93
N SER A 460 9.00 13.84 -9.72
CA SER A 460 8.80 15.26 -9.41
C SER A 460 7.31 15.53 -9.13
N SER A 461 6.97 15.75 -7.87
CA SER A 461 5.61 16.17 -7.51
C SER A 461 5.28 17.55 -8.09
N ALA A 462 6.28 18.41 -8.20
CA ALA A 462 6.11 19.75 -8.82
C ALA A 462 5.59 19.64 -10.26
N ALA A 463 6.05 18.65 -11.02
CA ALA A 463 5.65 18.46 -12.41
C ALA A 463 4.32 17.71 -12.54
N LYS A 464 3.90 17.01 -11.49
CA LYS A 464 2.67 16.19 -11.50
C LYS A 464 1.43 16.96 -11.05
N ASP A 465 1.61 17.91 -10.12
CA ASP A 465 0.50 18.59 -9.45
C ASP A 465 0.17 19.90 -10.19
N PRO A 466 -0.98 19.98 -10.85
CA PRO A 466 -1.34 21.22 -11.57
C PRO A 466 -1.53 22.43 -10.66
N SER A 467 -1.70 22.23 -9.35
CA SER A 467 -1.81 23.34 -8.39
C SER A 467 -0.44 23.85 -7.94
N TRP A 468 0.66 23.17 -8.31
CA TRP A 468 1.99 23.47 -7.78
C TRP A 468 2.41 24.92 -8.06
N LYS A 469 2.23 25.39 -9.29
CA LYS A 469 2.65 26.76 -9.68
C LYS A 469 1.92 27.86 -8.89
N ASN A 470 0.71 27.55 -8.42
CA ASN A 470 -0.05 28.51 -7.60
C ASN A 470 0.43 28.53 -6.15
N ARG A 471 1.06 27.44 -5.69
CA ARG A 471 1.59 27.32 -4.34
C ARG A 471 3.08 27.67 -4.25
N TYR A 472 3.82 27.39 -5.31
CA TYR A 472 5.28 27.55 -5.39
C TYR A 472 5.67 28.02 -6.79
N SER A 473 5.73 29.33 -7.01
CA SER A 473 5.87 29.90 -8.34
C SER A 473 7.30 29.87 -8.92
N ASP A 474 8.32 29.65 -8.06
CA ASP A 474 9.72 29.83 -8.46
C ASP A 474 10.61 28.63 -8.13
N ARG A 475 10.03 27.50 -7.77
CA ARG A 475 10.77 26.34 -7.30
C ARG A 475 10.14 25.03 -7.72
N SER A 476 10.93 23.98 -7.69
CA SER A 476 10.51 22.62 -8.01
C SER A 476 11.15 21.64 -7.04
N THR A 477 10.67 20.41 -7.07
CA THR A 477 11.22 19.33 -6.25
C THR A 477 11.43 18.07 -7.08
N LEU A 478 12.44 17.30 -6.69
CA LEU A 478 12.70 15.99 -7.27
C LEU A 478 13.03 15.05 -6.13
N SER A 479 12.31 13.94 -6.05
CA SER A 479 12.61 12.86 -5.10
C SER A 479 13.31 11.74 -5.86
N VAL A 480 14.42 11.25 -5.30
CA VAL A 480 15.20 10.17 -5.89
C VAL A 480 15.28 9.04 -4.88
N LEU A 481 14.81 7.86 -5.27
CA LEU A 481 14.77 6.69 -4.39
C LEU A 481 15.69 5.59 -4.92
N THR A 482 16.32 4.87 -3.99
CA THR A 482 17.11 3.68 -4.31
C THR A 482 16.99 2.65 -3.20
N PHE A 483 17.26 1.40 -3.52
CA PHE A 483 17.24 0.30 -2.53
C PHE A 483 18.36 0.50 -1.51
N ALA A 484 18.14 0.10 -0.27
CA ALA A 484 19.16 0.20 0.76
C ALA A 484 19.02 -0.92 1.79
N PRO A 485 20.00 -1.84 1.87
CA PRO A 485 20.01 -2.80 2.96
C PRO A 485 20.07 -2.09 4.31
N TYR A 486 19.29 -2.56 5.26
CA TYR A 486 19.28 -2.01 6.62
C TYR A 486 20.66 -2.07 7.27
N SER A 487 21.45 -3.10 6.92
CA SER A 487 22.81 -3.29 7.46
C SER A 487 23.73 -2.08 7.24
N TRP A 488 23.47 -1.27 6.21
CA TRP A 488 24.26 -0.06 5.98
C TRP A 488 24.08 0.96 7.12
N PHE A 489 22.96 0.91 7.84
CA PHE A 489 22.57 1.94 8.81
C PHE A 489 22.26 1.38 10.20
N SER A 490 22.31 0.07 10.39
CA SER A 490 21.83 -0.60 11.62
C SER A 490 22.50 -0.10 12.91
N GLN A 491 23.74 0.35 12.83
CA GLN A 491 24.46 0.87 14.01
C GLN A 491 23.79 2.12 14.61
N TRP A 492 22.97 2.82 13.83
CA TRP A 492 22.27 4.03 14.30
C TRP A 492 20.79 3.75 14.62
N SER A 493 20.40 2.48 14.66
CA SER A 493 19.02 2.08 14.98
C SER A 493 18.62 2.58 16.38
N GLY A 494 17.38 3.01 16.50
CA GLY A 494 16.83 3.48 17.78
C GLY A 494 17.23 4.88 18.20
N LEU A 495 18.19 5.50 17.49
CA LEU A 495 18.60 6.87 17.82
C LEU A 495 17.64 7.88 17.17
N PRO A 496 17.26 8.94 17.89
CA PRO A 496 16.41 9.99 17.32
C PRO A 496 17.06 10.65 16.11
N THR A 497 16.26 11.10 15.16
CA THR A 497 16.69 11.60 13.85
C THR A 497 17.81 12.65 13.94
N LYS A 498 17.75 13.56 14.90
CA LYS A 498 18.74 14.65 15.04
C LYS A 498 19.82 14.34 16.07
N LYS A 499 19.95 13.08 16.52
CA LYS A 499 20.91 12.69 17.57
C LYS A 499 21.72 11.44 17.18
N ARG A 500 21.93 11.24 15.88
CA ARG A 500 22.68 10.07 15.38
C ARG A 500 24.20 10.32 15.29
N GLY A 501 24.60 11.58 15.45
CA GLY A 501 26.02 11.95 15.50
C GLY A 501 26.63 12.32 14.15
N ASP A 502 27.87 12.82 14.19
CA ASP A 502 28.54 13.35 13.02
C ASP A 502 28.88 12.27 11.99
N ASP A 503 29.15 11.05 12.44
CA ASP A 503 29.42 9.93 11.52
C ASP A 503 28.21 9.61 10.66
N TYR A 504 27.02 9.63 11.25
CA TYR A 504 25.76 9.44 10.51
C TYR A 504 25.57 10.58 9.50
N ASN A 505 25.74 11.81 9.96
CA ASN A 505 25.55 12.99 9.10
C ASN A 505 26.52 12.97 7.92
N THR A 506 27.77 12.53 8.15
CA THR A 506 28.74 12.36 7.08
C THR A 506 28.31 11.33 6.04
N UNK A 507 27.71 10.27 6.41
CA UNK A 507 27.26 9.33 5.64
C UNK A 507 26.21 9.69 4.84
N GLU A 508 25.31 10.22 5.52
CA GLU A 508 24.09 10.69 4.86
C GLU A 508 24.41 11.77 3.79
N ASN A 509 25.24 12.72 4.14
CA ASN A 509 25.63 13.77 3.21
C ASN A 509 26.42 13.22 1.99
N ALA A 510 27.28 12.24 2.22
CA ALA A 510 28.05 11.62 1.11
C ALA A 510 27.11 10.90 0.14
N ILE A 511 26.12 10.18 0.67
CA ILE A 511 25.10 9.50 -0.15
C ILE A 511 24.31 10.54 -0.96
N GLY A 512 23.85 11.58 -0.28
CA GLY A 512 23.09 12.65 -0.91
C GLY A 512 23.84 13.28 -2.05
N GLN A 513 25.10 13.67 -1.80
CA GLN A 513 25.94 14.31 -2.82
C GLN A 513 26.22 13.36 -3.99
N HIS A 514 26.51 12.09 -3.70
CA HIS A 514 26.78 11.08 -4.74
C HIS A 514 25.57 10.94 -5.70
N ILE A 515 24.38 10.86 -5.13
CA ILE A 515 23.14 10.73 -5.93
C ILE A 515 22.86 12.03 -6.71
N VAL A 516 23.05 13.19 -6.07
CA VAL A 516 22.88 14.49 -6.75
C VAL A 516 23.85 14.62 -7.93
N ASP A 517 25.11 14.23 -7.73
CA ASP A 517 26.11 14.26 -8.81
C ASP A 517 25.72 13.37 -9.98
N GLN A 518 25.23 12.16 -9.67
CA GLN A 518 24.77 11.22 -10.70
C GLN A 518 23.58 11.80 -11.47
N VAL A 519 22.58 12.32 -10.75
CA VAL A 519 21.37 12.88 -11.35
C VAL A 519 21.70 14.11 -12.20
N THR A 520 22.54 15.01 -11.72
CA THR A 520 22.88 16.24 -12.46
C THR A 520 23.83 15.97 -13.63
N THR A 521 24.59 14.87 -13.59
CA THR A 521 25.35 14.41 -14.75
C THR A 521 24.41 13.91 -15.85
N MET A 522 23.37 13.17 -15.48
CA MET A 522 22.38 12.63 -16.43
C MET A 522 21.43 13.71 -16.94
N PHE A 523 21.12 14.70 -16.10
CA PHE A 523 20.17 15.78 -16.41
C PHE A 523 20.85 17.12 -16.12
N PRO A 524 21.73 17.60 -17.05
CA PRO A 524 22.56 18.79 -16.78
C PRO A 524 21.78 20.06 -16.51
N SER A 525 20.52 20.17 -16.98
CA SER A 525 19.69 21.35 -16.72
C SER A 525 19.44 21.57 -15.22
N LEU A 526 19.61 20.52 -14.40
CA LEU A 526 19.37 20.62 -12.96
C LEU A 526 20.60 21.08 -12.17
N LYS A 527 21.80 21.02 -12.78
CA LYS A 527 23.06 21.19 -12.05
C LYS A 527 23.14 22.51 -11.27
N ASN A 528 22.80 23.60 -11.92
CA ASN A 528 22.88 24.93 -11.30
C ASN A 528 21.61 25.32 -10.53
N ALA A 529 20.60 24.45 -10.54
CA ALA A 529 19.32 24.71 -9.89
C ALA A 529 19.22 24.09 -8.48
N VAL A 530 20.14 23.19 -8.11
CA VAL A 530 20.12 22.51 -6.81
C VAL A 530 20.30 23.53 -5.69
N ASP A 531 19.33 23.64 -4.79
CA ASP A 531 19.30 24.64 -3.72
C ASP A 531 19.15 23.97 -2.33
N TYR A 532 18.62 22.77 -2.30
CA TYR A 532 18.34 22.04 -1.05
C TYR A 532 18.51 20.55 -1.29
N VAL A 533 19.13 19.85 -0.35
CA VAL A 533 19.25 18.39 -0.39
C VAL A 533 19.02 17.84 1.02
N SER A 534 18.18 16.83 1.12
CA SER A 534 17.97 16.10 2.37
C SER A 534 17.89 14.61 2.05
N VAL A 535 18.30 13.78 3.00
CA VAL A 535 18.33 12.33 2.80
C VAL A 535 17.50 11.65 3.88
N GLY A 536 16.66 10.70 3.47
CA GLY A 536 16.00 9.78 4.38
C GLY A 536 16.56 8.39 4.18
N SER A 537 16.99 7.75 5.23
CA SER A 537 17.58 6.41 5.21
C SER A 537 16.63 5.38 5.83
N PRO A 538 16.95 4.08 5.77
CA PRO A 538 16.13 3.08 6.47
C PRO A 538 15.91 3.37 7.96
N VAL A 539 16.91 3.92 8.68
CA VAL A 539 16.68 4.27 10.10
C VAL A 539 15.80 5.52 10.25
N THR A 540 15.68 6.34 9.21
CA THR A 540 14.71 7.44 9.18
C THR A 540 13.29 6.87 9.02
N ILE A 541 13.13 5.89 8.13
CA ILE A 541 11.85 5.18 7.95
C ILE A 541 11.45 4.48 9.26
N GLU A 542 12.41 3.77 9.88
CA GLU A 542 12.21 3.10 11.17
C GLU A 542 11.71 4.07 12.24
N HIS A 543 12.30 5.27 12.28
CA HIS A 543 11.92 6.28 13.27
C HIS A 543 10.50 6.82 13.04
N PHE A 544 10.18 7.20 11.81
CA PHE A 544 8.91 7.89 11.52
C PHE A 544 7.73 6.94 11.27
N LEU A 545 7.97 5.81 10.58
CA LEU A 545 6.89 4.87 10.24
C LEU A 545 6.86 3.65 11.17
N VAL A 546 7.87 3.52 12.03
CA VAL A 546 7.97 2.45 13.04
C VAL A 546 8.00 1.04 12.39
N THR A 547 8.44 0.93 11.15
CA THR A 547 8.56 -0.37 10.49
C THR A 547 9.83 -1.07 10.94
N LYS A 548 9.77 -2.39 11.05
CA LYS A 548 10.94 -3.21 11.44
C LYS A 548 12.05 -3.04 10.40
N GLN A 549 13.26 -2.76 10.89
CA GLN A 549 14.46 -2.62 10.05
C GLN A 549 14.27 -1.57 8.94
N GLY A 550 13.45 -0.55 9.20
CA GLY A 550 13.22 0.51 8.22
C GLY A 550 12.57 0.02 6.93
N GLY A 551 11.86 -1.09 6.99
CA GLY A 551 11.22 -1.66 5.81
C GLY A 551 10.15 -0.74 5.24
N THR A 552 10.24 -0.45 3.95
CA THR A 552 9.30 0.46 3.29
C THR A 552 7.86 -0.07 3.34
N TYR A 553 7.69 -1.39 3.26
CA TYR A 553 6.38 -2.03 3.13
C TYR A 553 6.01 -2.96 4.30
N ASN A 554 6.55 -2.75 5.48
CA ASN A 554 6.39 -3.64 6.63
C ASN A 554 6.90 -5.05 6.30
N MET A 555 6.03 -5.93 5.82
CA MET A 555 6.37 -7.29 5.40
C MET A 555 6.93 -7.32 3.98
N GLU A 556 7.94 -8.16 3.75
CA GLU A 556 8.49 -8.40 2.42
C GLU A 556 7.38 -8.90 1.46
N HIS A 557 7.40 -8.40 0.24
CA HIS A 557 6.37 -8.71 -0.77
C HIS A 557 6.85 -9.82 -1.72
N ASP A 558 7.33 -10.93 -1.16
CA ASP A 558 7.83 -12.04 -1.96
C ASP A 558 6.81 -13.18 -2.10
N LEU A 559 7.20 -14.24 -2.80
CA LEU A 559 6.35 -15.40 -3.05
C LEU A 559 5.83 -16.06 -1.75
N THR A 560 6.63 -16.03 -0.68
CA THR A 560 6.24 -16.62 0.61
C THR A 560 4.95 -15.98 1.13
N ARG A 561 4.89 -14.65 1.10
CA ARG A 561 3.73 -13.89 1.58
C ARG A 561 2.46 -14.24 0.80
N PHE A 562 2.58 -14.50 -0.49
CA PHE A 562 1.44 -14.74 -1.35
C PHE A 562 1.13 -16.23 -1.58
N GLY A 563 1.77 -17.11 -0.78
CA GLY A 563 1.38 -18.51 -0.72
C GLY A 563 -0.07 -18.63 -0.25
N GLU A 564 -0.74 -19.68 -0.70
CA GLU A 564 -2.17 -19.89 -0.40
C GLU A 564 -2.47 -19.86 1.10
N GLU A 565 -1.64 -20.55 1.90
CA GLU A 565 -1.80 -20.56 3.35
C GLU A 565 -1.50 -19.19 3.95
N GLN A 566 -0.36 -18.61 3.61
CA GLN A 566 0.08 -17.32 4.16
C GLN A 566 -0.94 -16.22 3.83
N ALA A 567 -1.41 -16.16 2.59
CA ALA A 567 -2.41 -15.18 2.17
C ALA A 567 -3.72 -15.33 2.95
N SER A 568 -4.10 -16.55 3.32
CA SER A 568 -5.33 -16.77 4.10
C SER A 568 -5.18 -16.32 5.56
N LEU A 569 -3.96 -16.37 6.10
CA LEU A 569 -3.68 -15.97 7.48
C LEU A 569 -3.48 -14.45 7.64
N LEU A 570 -3.12 -13.76 6.54
CA LEU A 570 -2.99 -12.30 6.52
C LEU A 570 -4.37 -11.70 6.21
N ARG A 571 -5.12 -11.40 7.26
CA ARG A 571 -6.53 -11.05 7.15
C ARG A 571 -6.91 -10.05 8.25
N PRO A 572 -8.08 -9.38 8.13
CA PRO A 572 -8.48 -8.40 9.17
C PRO A 572 -8.66 -9.01 10.55
N GLU A 573 -9.18 -10.23 10.65
CA GLU A 573 -9.39 -10.89 11.94
C GLU A 573 -8.06 -11.41 12.48
N SER A 574 -7.67 -10.91 13.65
CA SER A 574 -6.39 -11.30 14.27
C SER A 574 -6.44 -12.69 14.94
N GLY A 575 -7.64 -13.19 15.25
CA GLY A 575 -7.81 -14.38 16.08
C GLY A 575 -7.80 -14.07 17.57
N ILE A 576 -7.56 -12.82 17.95
CA ILE A 576 -7.60 -12.33 19.33
C ILE A 576 -8.85 -11.46 19.47
N GLU A 577 -9.71 -11.80 20.43
CA GLU A 577 -10.99 -11.10 20.58
C GLU A 577 -10.77 -9.59 20.81
N GLY A 578 -11.42 -8.78 20.00
CA GLY A 578 -11.34 -7.31 20.08
C GLY A 578 -10.23 -6.69 19.25
N LEU A 579 -9.36 -7.50 18.62
CA LEU A 579 -8.22 -6.97 17.83
C LEU A 579 -8.40 -7.29 16.36
N TYR A 580 -8.20 -6.25 15.51
CA TYR A 580 -8.30 -6.34 14.06
C TYR A 580 -7.10 -5.69 13.40
N PHE A 581 -6.77 -6.13 12.18
CA PHE A 581 -5.69 -5.58 11.37
C PHE A 581 -6.22 -4.82 10.17
N THR A 582 -5.53 -3.76 9.80
CA THR A 582 -5.74 -3.00 8.57
C THR A 582 -4.37 -2.59 8.00
N GLY A 583 -4.38 -2.02 6.79
CA GLY A 583 -3.16 -1.52 6.17
C GLY A 583 -2.50 -2.55 5.27
N GLN A 584 -1.22 -2.28 4.95
CA GLN A 584 -0.54 -3.01 3.88
C GLN A 584 -0.24 -4.48 4.19
N ASP A 585 -0.28 -4.88 5.45
CA ASP A 585 -0.03 -6.29 5.80
C ASP A 585 -1.23 -7.20 5.48
N VAL A 586 -2.43 -6.65 5.37
CA VAL A 586 -3.63 -7.45 5.13
C VAL A 586 -3.73 -7.90 3.66
N ILE A 587 -3.44 -7.01 2.72
CA ILE A 587 -3.50 -7.31 1.27
C ILE A 587 -2.12 -7.15 0.64
N SER A 588 -1.69 -5.91 0.42
CA SER A 588 -0.36 -5.60 -0.09
C SER A 588 -0.07 -4.11 0.12
N CYS A 589 1.11 -3.68 -0.29
CA CYS A 589 1.48 -2.28 -0.27
C CYS A 589 0.66 -1.48 -1.30
N GLY A 590 0.72 -0.18 -1.17
CA GLY A 590 0.09 0.75 -2.11
C GLY A 590 -1.22 1.32 -1.60
N PHE A 591 -1.53 2.49 -2.10
CA PHE A 591 -2.70 3.27 -1.66
C PHE A 591 -4.01 2.48 -1.82
N ALA A 592 -4.23 1.92 -3.01
CA ALA A 592 -5.46 1.18 -3.30
C ALA A 592 -5.60 -0.07 -2.42
N ALA A 593 -4.49 -0.79 -2.19
CA ALA A 593 -4.51 -1.99 -1.37
C ALA A 593 -4.79 -1.66 0.11
N CYS A 594 -4.26 -0.53 0.60
CA CYS A 594 -4.55 -0.09 1.96
C CYS A 594 -6.03 0.33 2.13
N LEU A 595 -6.59 1.00 1.11
CA LEU A 595 -8.03 1.31 1.10
C LEU A 595 -8.85 0.01 1.15
N SER A 596 -8.49 -0.97 0.33
CA SER A 596 -9.18 -2.26 0.30
C SER A 596 -9.06 -3.00 1.64
N SER A 597 -7.89 -2.96 2.27
CA SER A 597 -7.68 -3.55 3.60
C SER A 597 -8.60 -2.92 4.65
N ALA A 598 -8.71 -1.59 4.61
CA ALA A 598 -9.61 -0.86 5.53
C ALA A 598 -11.07 -1.25 5.30
N PHE A 599 -11.44 -1.42 4.04
CA PHE A 599 -12.81 -1.84 3.68
C PHE A 599 -13.11 -3.24 4.23
N LEU A 600 -12.17 -4.19 4.04
CA LEU A 600 -12.34 -5.54 4.58
C LEU A 600 -12.41 -5.53 6.11
N CYS A 601 -11.56 -4.73 6.75
CA CYS A 601 -11.54 -4.60 8.21
C CYS A 601 -12.89 -4.08 8.73
N ALA A 602 -13.39 -3.00 8.15
CA ALA A 602 -14.70 -2.45 8.53
C ALA A 602 -15.83 -3.43 8.26
N SER A 603 -15.76 -4.19 7.15
CA SER A 603 -16.77 -5.21 6.81
C SER A 603 -16.90 -6.24 7.92
N VAL A 604 -15.78 -6.69 8.47
CA VAL A 604 -15.76 -7.68 9.55
C VAL A 604 -16.30 -7.07 10.85
N ILE A 605 -15.83 -5.88 11.22
CA ILE A 605 -16.19 -5.22 12.47
C ILE A 605 -17.71 -4.89 12.49
N LEU A 606 -18.24 -4.40 11.37
CA LEU A 606 -19.66 -4.06 11.24
C LEU A 606 -20.55 -5.29 11.06
N LYS A 607 -19.94 -6.49 10.99
CA LYS A 607 -20.66 -7.74 10.75
C LYS A 607 -21.42 -7.74 9.43
N LYS A 608 -20.87 -7.01 8.45
CA LYS A 608 -21.43 -6.86 7.11
C LYS A 608 -20.48 -7.44 6.04
N ARG A 609 -19.91 -8.60 6.28
CA ARG A 609 -18.81 -9.17 5.48
C ARG A 609 -18.94 -8.94 3.97
N TYR A 610 -20.01 -9.42 3.37
CA TYR A 610 -20.26 -9.21 1.93
C TYR A 610 -21.32 -8.14 1.67
N LEU A 611 -22.12 -7.86 2.67
CA LEU A 611 -23.18 -6.86 2.56
C LEU A 611 -22.62 -5.46 2.34
N LEU A 612 -21.49 -5.14 2.98
CA LEU A 612 -20.87 -3.82 2.80
C LEU A 612 -20.45 -3.59 1.35
N SER A 613 -19.90 -4.62 0.70
CA SER A 613 -19.56 -4.55 -0.74
C SER A 613 -20.80 -4.34 -1.60
N TRP A 614 -21.88 -5.02 -1.26
CA TRP A 614 -23.16 -4.87 -1.96
C TRP A 614 -23.73 -3.46 -1.78
N GLU A 615 -23.62 -2.89 -0.58
CA GLU A 615 -24.07 -1.52 -0.30
C GLU A 615 -23.26 -0.50 -1.12
N LEU A 616 -21.93 -0.67 -1.17
CA LEU A 616 -21.06 0.18 -1.98
C LEU A 616 -21.39 0.05 -3.47
N PHE A 617 -21.59 -1.18 -3.95
CA PHE A 617 -21.94 -1.43 -5.35
C PHE A 617 -23.26 -0.72 -5.71
N ASN A 618 -24.25 -0.80 -4.84
CA ASN A 618 -25.55 -0.15 -5.10
C ASN A 618 -25.43 1.37 -5.13
N LEU A 619 -24.64 1.94 -4.24
CA LEU A 619 -24.37 3.38 -4.28
C LEU A 619 -23.63 3.76 -5.56
N HIS A 620 -22.57 3.02 -5.91
CA HIS A 620 -21.81 3.26 -7.14
C HIS A 620 -22.74 3.21 -8.36
N ARG A 621 -23.60 2.21 -8.41
CA ARG A 621 -24.55 2.06 -9.53
C ARG A 621 -25.49 3.25 -9.67
N LYS A 622 -25.94 3.81 -8.54
CA LYS A 622 -26.78 5.02 -8.53
C LYS A 622 -26.03 6.24 -9.07
N LEU A 623 -24.74 6.34 -8.71
CA LEU A 623 -23.92 7.53 -9.04
C LEU A 623 -23.36 7.47 -10.47
N TYR A 624 -22.96 6.30 -10.92
CA TYR A 624 -22.16 6.14 -12.14
C TYR A 624 -22.65 5.06 -13.11
N GLY A 625 -23.73 4.35 -12.76
CA GLY A 625 -24.16 3.18 -13.54
C GLY A 625 -23.33 1.94 -13.20
N LEU A 626 -23.42 0.91 -14.04
CA LEU A 626 -22.69 -0.33 -13.80
C LEU A 626 -21.17 -0.10 -13.95
N PRO A 627 -20.36 -0.70 -13.06
CA PRO A 627 -18.90 -0.59 -13.17
C PRO A 627 -18.42 -1.13 -14.53
N LYS A 628 -17.42 -0.45 -15.10
CA LYS A 628 -16.86 -0.78 -16.42
C LYS A 628 -15.36 -1.05 -16.32
N GLY A 629 -14.89 -2.02 -17.10
CA GLY A 629 -13.48 -2.36 -17.21
C GLY A 629 -13.03 -3.40 -16.18
N ARG A 630 -11.78 -3.85 -16.32
CA ARG A 630 -11.23 -4.94 -15.49
C ARG A 630 -11.13 -4.58 -14.00
N ASN A 631 -10.85 -3.31 -13.70
CA ASN A 631 -10.71 -2.84 -12.32
C ASN A 631 -12.03 -2.42 -11.69
N ALA A 632 -13.13 -2.54 -12.42
CA ALA A 632 -14.40 -1.98 -11.97
C ALA A 632 -14.92 -2.68 -10.71
N LEU A 633 -14.58 -3.94 -10.55
CA LEU A 633 -15.06 -4.78 -9.43
C LEU A 633 -13.98 -4.99 -8.35
N PHE A 634 -12.93 -4.16 -8.35
CA PHE A 634 -11.88 -4.22 -7.33
C PHE A 634 -12.48 -3.71 -6.01
N LEU A 635 -12.81 -4.61 -5.11
CA LEU A 635 -13.24 -4.56 -3.71
C LEU A 635 -14.21 -5.72 -3.45
#